data_aba8c1673d1f292c0810d797d39705fd
#
_entry.id   aba8c1673d1f292c0810d797d39705fd
#
_cell.length_a   1.000
_cell.length_b   1.000
_cell.length_c   1.000
_cell.angle_alpha   90.00
_cell.angle_beta   90.00
_cell.angle_gamma   90.00
#
_symmetry.space_group_name_H-M   'P 1'
#
loop_
_entity.id
_entity.type
_entity.pdbx_description
1 polymer ?
#
loop_
_entity_poly.entity_id
_entity_poly.type
_entity_poly.pdbx_seq_one_letter_code
_entity_poly.pdbx_strand_id
1 'polypeptide(L)'
;IVAQCEPTGAVLVGEATKVMIVRDETLDDTSAIAFEDVGGLGPELERVRELVELPITKPELFEKFGISPPRGILLSGPPGCGKTLIARAVARESSAAFFSIAGPEVADKHFGESEARIREIFEAAQKASPAIIFIDEIESIAPHREGLSGEKQVERRMVATLLTLMDGLDSCGSVVVLAATNLPDLIDPALRRPGRFDRELQIRPPDEQGRREILGVHTRSVPLASDVDIADIARRTHGFVGADLASLVREAGMTAIRRRYEDGETGAKVTANDFEHALLDVSPSILRSVSVDVPQVGWDEVAGLAEAKQHLRQAVEWPMKYPDHFARMQLTAPRGVLMYGPPGTGKTLLARAVASAANANFISVKGSELVSQYLGESERAVREVFKQARQSAPTVLFFDELDALAPARSDRVSETSDRVVAQLLTELDGIEPLRGVLVLGATNRPDRIDPALTRSGRFDVQVEIGIPNQSELAEMFAVKLADVPHSGELDLASLAVQASGMTGADIEAIVRQASMACLEGALSSGGVPEPDQLMLTQPMIETAITRHQERPQ
;
A
#
# COMPACT_ATOMS: atom_id res chain seq x y z
N ILE A 1 -42.21 19.71 -4.74
CA ILE A 1 -42.26 20.84 -5.71
C ILE A 1 -42.60 20.21 -7.05
N VAL A 2 -43.67 20.68 -7.72
CA VAL A 2 -44.01 20.22 -9.08
C VAL A 2 -43.09 20.97 -10.03
N ALA A 3 -42.13 20.27 -10.64
CA ALA A 3 -41.13 20.87 -11.53
C ALA A 3 -41.73 21.19 -12.92
N GLN A 4 -42.69 20.39 -13.40
CA GLN A 4 -43.33 20.59 -14.70
C GLN A 4 -44.75 20.01 -14.70
N CYS A 5 -45.67 20.67 -15.33
CA CYS A 5 -47.06 20.22 -15.49
C CYS A 5 -47.49 20.33 -16.95
N GLU A 6 -48.03 19.26 -17.53
CA GLU A 6 -48.65 19.32 -18.86
C GLU A 6 -50.13 18.95 -18.75
N PRO A 7 -51.04 19.81 -19.21
CA PRO A 7 -50.81 21.13 -19.81
C PRO A 7 -50.38 22.20 -18.80
N THR A 8 -49.66 23.24 -19.26
CA THR A 8 -49.19 24.36 -18.44
C THR A 8 -50.33 25.15 -17.86
N GLY A 9 -50.37 25.31 -16.53
CA GLY A 9 -51.39 26.07 -15.81
C GLY A 9 -51.87 25.38 -14.53
N ALA A 10 -52.92 25.87 -13.89
CA ALA A 10 -53.53 25.23 -12.74
C ALA A 10 -54.20 23.91 -13.16
N VAL A 11 -53.72 22.79 -12.66
CA VAL A 11 -54.21 21.44 -12.98
C VAL A 11 -54.83 20.82 -11.73
N LEU A 12 -56.04 20.26 -11.88
CA LEU A 12 -56.69 19.46 -10.84
C LEU A 12 -56.14 18.03 -10.90
N VAL A 13 -55.59 17.55 -9.79
CA VAL A 13 -55.16 16.17 -9.63
C VAL A 13 -56.38 15.28 -9.46
N GLY A 14 -56.67 14.42 -10.44
CA GLY A 14 -57.76 13.44 -10.40
C GLY A 14 -57.23 11.99 -10.39
N GLU A 15 -58.15 11.04 -10.28
CA GLU A 15 -57.78 9.60 -10.24
C GLU A 15 -57.02 9.10 -11.48
N ALA A 16 -57.13 9.80 -12.62
CA ALA A 16 -56.39 9.47 -13.85
C ALA A 16 -55.04 10.20 -14.00
N THR A 17 -54.64 11.00 -13.03
CA THR A 17 -53.39 11.76 -13.08
C THR A 17 -52.20 10.82 -12.85
N LYS A 18 -51.38 10.64 -13.87
CA LYS A 18 -50.08 9.94 -13.74
C LYS A 18 -49.07 10.91 -13.13
N VAL A 19 -48.67 10.65 -11.90
CA VAL A 19 -47.54 11.33 -11.28
C VAL A 19 -46.28 10.55 -11.62
N MET A 20 -45.45 11.08 -12.50
CA MET A 20 -44.09 10.59 -12.68
C MET A 20 -43.16 11.34 -11.72
N ILE A 21 -42.60 10.64 -10.77
CA ILE A 21 -41.49 11.17 -9.97
C ILE A 21 -40.25 11.02 -10.83
N VAL A 22 -39.87 12.08 -11.54
CA VAL A 22 -38.57 12.15 -12.18
C VAL A 22 -37.59 12.48 -11.07
N ARG A 23 -36.91 11.48 -10.55
CA ARG A 23 -35.66 11.71 -9.81
C ARG A 23 -34.66 12.20 -10.85
N ASP A 24 -34.09 13.36 -10.60
CA ASP A 24 -32.94 13.81 -11.38
C ASP A 24 -31.76 12.91 -10.96
N GLU A 25 -31.59 11.80 -11.67
CA GLU A 25 -30.52 10.80 -11.42
C GLU A 25 -29.11 11.38 -11.64
N THR A 26 -29.04 12.63 -12.10
CA THR A 26 -27.77 13.33 -12.34
C THR A 26 -27.28 14.13 -11.13
N LEU A 27 -28.17 14.45 -10.17
CA LEU A 27 -27.85 15.15 -8.94
C LEU A 27 -27.62 14.12 -7.80
N ASP A 28 -26.40 14.00 -7.34
CA ASP A 28 -26.07 13.20 -6.16
C ASP A 28 -26.44 13.97 -4.87
N ASP A 29 -27.03 13.29 -3.90
CA ASP A 29 -27.36 13.88 -2.61
C ASP A 29 -26.08 14.10 -1.78
N THR A 30 -25.59 15.35 -1.75
CA THR A 30 -24.39 15.76 -1.00
C THR A 30 -24.67 16.03 0.48
N SER A 31 -25.92 15.86 0.95
CA SER A 31 -26.35 16.29 2.28
C SER A 31 -25.67 15.55 3.45
N ALA A 32 -24.94 14.47 3.18
CA ALA A 32 -24.47 13.54 4.21
C ALA A 32 -23.02 13.75 4.70
N ILE A 33 -22.09 14.39 3.94
CA ILE A 33 -20.65 14.40 4.27
C ILE A 33 -20.14 15.83 4.48
N ALA A 34 -19.68 16.15 5.69
CA ALA A 34 -19.00 17.40 6.03
C ALA A 34 -17.47 17.23 6.05
N PHE A 35 -16.72 18.33 6.09
CA PHE A 35 -15.26 18.27 6.31
C PHE A 35 -14.88 17.55 7.60
N GLU A 36 -15.71 17.66 8.62
CA GLU A 36 -15.53 16.98 9.92
C GLU A 36 -15.63 15.45 9.82
N ASP A 37 -16.19 14.93 8.74
CA ASP A 37 -16.34 13.49 8.47
C ASP A 37 -15.17 12.93 7.64
N VAL A 38 -14.23 13.81 7.26
CA VAL A 38 -13.02 13.44 6.50
C VAL A 38 -11.82 13.55 7.42
N GLY A 39 -11.40 12.43 8.01
CA GLY A 39 -10.21 12.37 8.87
C GLY A 39 -8.92 12.16 8.06
N GLY A 40 -7.79 12.62 8.59
CA GLY A 40 -6.45 12.33 8.09
C GLY A 40 -6.06 13.00 6.77
N LEU A 41 -6.83 13.98 6.29
CA LEU A 41 -6.59 14.68 5.03
C LEU A 41 -6.62 16.22 5.21
N GLY A 42 -6.25 16.70 6.40
CA GLY A 42 -6.30 18.14 6.73
C GLY A 42 -5.59 19.04 5.72
N PRO A 43 -4.31 18.82 5.40
CA PRO A 43 -3.57 19.64 4.43
C PRO A 43 -4.15 19.56 3.00
N GLU A 44 -4.60 18.39 2.58
CA GLU A 44 -5.23 18.17 1.28
C GLU A 44 -6.56 18.89 1.18
N LEU A 45 -7.39 18.82 2.23
CA LEU A 45 -8.66 19.53 2.33
C LEU A 45 -8.47 21.06 2.25
N GLU A 46 -7.51 21.62 2.98
CA GLU A 46 -7.19 23.05 2.90
C GLU A 46 -6.82 23.46 1.48
N ARG A 47 -6.01 22.64 0.81
CA ARG A 47 -5.59 22.92 -0.57
C ARG A 47 -6.73 22.80 -1.58
N VAL A 48 -7.62 21.82 -1.43
CA VAL A 48 -8.83 21.72 -2.27
C VAL A 48 -9.76 22.89 -1.99
N ARG A 49 -9.90 23.31 -0.73
CA ARG A 49 -10.67 24.49 -0.34
C ARG A 49 -10.18 25.75 -1.06
N GLU A 50 -8.87 25.99 -1.06
CA GLU A 50 -8.30 27.14 -1.78
C GLU A 50 -8.54 27.07 -3.29
N LEU A 51 -8.44 25.88 -3.89
CA LEU A 51 -8.51 25.71 -5.33
C LEU A 51 -9.95 25.60 -5.87
N VAL A 52 -10.92 25.18 -5.05
CA VAL A 52 -12.32 24.93 -5.47
C VAL A 52 -13.28 25.91 -4.80
N GLU A 53 -13.30 25.96 -3.46
CA GLU A 53 -14.26 26.75 -2.69
C GLU A 53 -14.07 28.25 -2.92
N LEU A 54 -12.84 28.74 -2.85
CA LEU A 54 -12.54 30.17 -3.05
C LEU A 54 -12.97 30.70 -4.42
N PRO A 55 -12.66 30.03 -5.55
CA PRO A 55 -13.15 30.46 -6.86
C PRO A 55 -14.67 30.50 -6.99
N ILE A 56 -15.35 29.52 -6.38
CA ILE A 56 -16.81 29.41 -6.41
C ILE A 56 -17.46 30.50 -5.52
N THR A 57 -16.96 30.70 -4.30
CA THR A 57 -17.58 31.58 -3.30
C THR A 57 -17.18 33.04 -3.45
N LYS A 58 -15.99 33.33 -3.97
CA LYS A 58 -15.42 34.68 -4.09
C LYS A 58 -14.75 34.92 -5.44
N PRO A 59 -15.47 34.78 -6.57
CA PRO A 59 -14.90 34.96 -7.91
C PRO A 59 -14.33 36.37 -8.14
N GLU A 60 -14.92 37.39 -7.49
CA GLU A 60 -14.50 38.79 -7.58
C GLU A 60 -13.02 39.02 -7.15
N LEU A 61 -12.50 38.18 -6.25
CA LEU A 61 -11.09 38.27 -5.86
C LEU A 61 -10.19 37.87 -7.01
N PHE A 62 -10.52 36.83 -7.73
CA PHE A 62 -9.72 36.35 -8.87
C PHE A 62 -9.74 37.37 -10.01
N GLU A 63 -10.88 37.95 -10.32
CA GLU A 63 -11.01 39.03 -11.32
C GLU A 63 -10.18 40.25 -10.94
N LYS A 64 -10.23 40.70 -9.68
CA LYS A 64 -9.50 41.83 -9.17
C LYS A 64 -7.98 41.66 -9.27
N PHE A 65 -7.48 40.43 -9.09
CA PHE A 65 -6.05 40.13 -9.23
C PHE A 65 -5.65 39.69 -10.65
N GLY A 66 -6.60 39.61 -11.59
CA GLY A 66 -6.33 39.17 -12.97
C GLY A 66 -5.88 37.71 -13.05
N ILE A 67 -6.27 36.88 -12.08
CA ILE A 67 -5.92 35.45 -11.99
C ILE A 67 -7.10 34.62 -12.47
N SER A 68 -6.89 33.74 -13.44
CA SER A 68 -7.90 32.78 -13.84
C SER A 68 -7.94 31.60 -12.86
N PRO A 69 -9.10 31.27 -12.26
CA PRO A 69 -9.19 30.11 -11.40
C PRO A 69 -8.98 28.81 -12.17
N PRO A 70 -8.50 27.73 -11.52
CA PRO A 70 -8.38 26.42 -12.17
C PRO A 70 -9.77 25.89 -12.55
N ARG A 71 -9.89 25.36 -13.77
CA ARG A 71 -11.13 24.76 -14.27
C ARG A 71 -11.23 23.28 -13.89
N GLY A 72 -10.08 22.62 -13.77
CA GLY A 72 -10.01 21.20 -13.45
C GLY A 72 -8.88 20.88 -12.50
N ILE A 73 -9.17 19.99 -11.55
CA ILE A 73 -8.23 19.50 -10.56
C ILE A 73 -8.23 17.99 -10.64
N LEU A 74 -7.04 17.40 -10.72
CA LEU A 74 -6.83 15.96 -10.73
C LEU A 74 -6.43 15.49 -9.33
N LEU A 75 -7.26 14.65 -8.71
CA LEU A 75 -6.98 13.96 -7.46
C LEU A 75 -6.31 12.62 -7.78
N SER A 76 -5.04 12.47 -7.51
CA SER A 76 -4.29 11.23 -7.74
C SER A 76 -3.94 10.55 -6.43
N GLY A 77 -3.96 9.22 -6.38
CA GLY A 77 -3.56 8.47 -5.19
C GLY A 77 -4.15 7.07 -5.12
N PRO A 78 -3.72 6.25 -4.14
CA PRO A 78 -4.20 4.88 -3.99
C PRO A 78 -5.72 4.79 -3.81
N PRO A 79 -6.34 3.64 -4.16
CA PRO A 79 -7.75 3.41 -3.90
C PRO A 79 -8.04 3.44 -2.38
N GLY A 80 -9.24 3.85 -1.99
CA GLY A 80 -9.66 3.89 -0.59
C GLY A 80 -9.09 5.03 0.26
N CYS A 81 -8.29 5.96 -0.31
CA CYS A 81 -7.73 7.11 0.41
C CYS A 81 -8.69 8.32 0.52
N GLY A 82 -9.95 8.20 0.12
CA GLY A 82 -10.96 9.24 0.34
C GLY A 82 -11.09 10.30 -0.76
N LYS A 83 -10.60 10.06 -1.99
CA LYS A 83 -10.74 11.02 -3.12
C LYS A 83 -12.18 11.46 -3.38
N THR A 84 -13.11 10.52 -3.42
CA THR A 84 -14.55 10.78 -3.60
C THR A 84 -15.16 11.50 -2.40
N LEU A 85 -14.69 11.20 -1.17
CA LEU A 85 -15.13 11.89 0.06
C LEU A 85 -14.74 13.37 0.04
N ILE A 86 -13.50 13.68 -0.36
CA ILE A 86 -13.03 15.07 -0.51
C ILE A 86 -13.93 15.84 -1.48
N ALA A 87 -14.23 15.27 -2.65
CA ALA A 87 -15.04 15.94 -3.66
C ALA A 87 -16.46 16.26 -3.14
N ARG A 88 -17.09 15.31 -2.44
CA ARG A 88 -18.43 15.50 -1.83
C ARG A 88 -18.41 16.53 -0.70
N ALA A 89 -17.41 16.46 0.18
CA ALA A 89 -17.27 17.40 1.30
C ALA A 89 -17.10 18.85 0.81
N VAL A 90 -16.27 19.06 -0.22
CA VAL A 90 -16.06 20.39 -0.83
C VAL A 90 -17.33 20.90 -1.50
N ALA A 91 -18.07 20.05 -2.21
CA ALA A 91 -19.33 20.44 -2.84
C ALA A 91 -20.37 20.91 -1.81
N ARG A 92 -20.47 20.22 -0.69
CA ARG A 92 -21.35 20.62 0.42
C ARG A 92 -20.94 21.97 1.02
N GLU A 93 -19.68 22.15 1.36
CA GLU A 93 -19.20 23.39 1.99
C GLU A 93 -19.31 24.61 1.06
N SER A 94 -19.09 24.41 -0.25
CA SER A 94 -19.26 25.47 -1.25
C SER A 94 -20.72 25.71 -1.65
N SER A 95 -21.68 24.93 -1.12
CA SER A 95 -23.10 24.96 -1.53
C SER A 95 -23.28 24.82 -3.04
N ALA A 96 -22.38 24.11 -3.71
CA ALA A 96 -22.41 23.86 -5.14
C ALA A 96 -23.22 22.60 -5.48
N ALA A 97 -23.89 22.61 -6.62
CA ALA A 97 -24.53 21.41 -7.15
C ALA A 97 -23.46 20.35 -7.49
N PHE A 98 -23.70 19.10 -7.12
CA PHE A 98 -22.74 18.03 -7.33
C PHE A 98 -23.24 17.03 -8.37
N PHE A 99 -22.40 16.79 -9.38
CA PHE A 99 -22.68 15.85 -10.46
C PHE A 99 -21.57 14.80 -10.49
N SER A 100 -21.91 13.52 -10.40
CA SER A 100 -20.96 12.42 -10.38
C SER A 100 -20.97 11.66 -11.70
N ILE A 101 -19.79 11.35 -12.21
CA ILE A 101 -19.56 10.51 -13.39
C ILE A 101 -18.67 9.36 -12.95
N ALA A 102 -19.18 8.12 -12.94
CA ALA A 102 -18.39 6.92 -12.76
C ALA A 102 -17.80 6.51 -14.13
N GLY A 103 -16.47 6.55 -14.25
CA GLY A 103 -15.80 6.24 -15.51
C GLY A 103 -16.17 4.89 -16.12
N PRO A 104 -16.15 3.78 -15.37
CA PRO A 104 -16.53 2.46 -15.88
C PRO A 104 -17.97 2.39 -16.39
N GLU A 105 -18.94 3.01 -15.71
CA GLU A 105 -20.34 3.00 -16.11
C GLU A 105 -20.58 3.71 -17.44
N VAL A 106 -19.76 4.71 -17.74
CA VAL A 106 -19.83 5.44 -18.99
C VAL A 106 -19.09 4.70 -20.10
N ALA A 107 -18.01 3.98 -19.79
CA ALA A 107 -17.23 3.23 -20.76
C ALA A 107 -17.96 2.00 -21.31
N ASP A 108 -18.81 1.34 -20.50
CA ASP A 108 -19.54 0.10 -20.86
C ASP A 108 -20.80 0.29 -21.69
N LYS A 109 -21.28 1.53 -21.91
CA LYS A 109 -22.50 1.80 -22.67
C LYS A 109 -22.26 1.79 -24.17
N HIS A 110 -23.36 1.49 -24.95
CA HIS A 110 -23.31 1.36 -26.41
C HIS A 110 -22.85 2.63 -27.13
N PHE A 111 -22.34 2.47 -28.36
CA PHE A 111 -21.83 3.52 -29.24
C PHE A 111 -22.69 4.78 -29.26
N GLY A 112 -22.12 5.92 -28.87
CA GLY A 112 -22.76 7.25 -28.91
C GLY A 112 -23.54 7.67 -27.67
N GLU A 113 -23.99 6.76 -26.83
CA GLU A 113 -24.72 7.08 -25.59
C GLU A 113 -23.79 7.66 -24.51
N SER A 114 -22.57 7.17 -24.42
CA SER A 114 -21.54 7.62 -23.47
C SER A 114 -21.16 9.09 -23.66
N GLU A 115 -20.91 9.48 -24.92
CA GLU A 115 -20.57 10.87 -25.26
C GLU A 115 -21.73 11.83 -25.00
N ALA A 116 -22.97 11.40 -25.33
CA ALA A 116 -24.17 12.18 -25.09
C ALA A 116 -24.39 12.39 -23.58
N ARG A 117 -24.22 11.35 -22.77
CA ARG A 117 -24.37 11.42 -21.32
C ARG A 117 -23.39 12.39 -20.66
N ILE A 118 -22.11 12.37 -21.07
CA ILE A 118 -21.12 13.33 -20.55
C ILE A 118 -21.54 14.77 -20.90
N ARG A 119 -22.00 15.02 -22.14
CA ARG A 119 -22.48 16.35 -22.55
C ARG A 119 -23.69 16.79 -21.74
N GLU A 120 -24.69 15.94 -21.53
CA GLU A 120 -25.88 16.23 -20.72
C GLU A 120 -25.49 16.65 -19.30
N ILE A 121 -24.52 15.95 -18.67
CA ILE A 121 -24.08 16.28 -17.31
C ILE A 121 -23.36 17.64 -17.30
N PHE A 122 -22.47 17.93 -18.26
CA PHE A 122 -21.82 19.22 -18.34
C PHE A 122 -22.81 20.38 -18.58
N GLU A 123 -23.82 20.18 -19.45
CA GLU A 123 -24.89 21.16 -19.68
C GLU A 123 -25.78 21.36 -18.44
N ALA A 124 -26.08 20.27 -17.72
CA ALA A 124 -26.84 20.33 -16.48
C ALA A 124 -26.07 21.09 -15.40
N ALA A 125 -24.76 20.83 -15.27
CA ALA A 125 -23.90 21.52 -14.32
C ALA A 125 -23.77 23.03 -14.63
N GLN A 126 -23.67 23.42 -15.91
CA GLN A 126 -23.65 24.82 -16.31
C GLN A 126 -24.96 25.53 -15.97
N LYS A 127 -26.11 24.85 -16.12
CA LYS A 127 -27.45 25.40 -15.76
C LYS A 127 -27.65 25.50 -14.25
N ALA A 128 -27.06 24.61 -13.48
CA ALA A 128 -27.17 24.55 -12.02
C ALA A 128 -26.04 25.30 -11.29
N SER A 129 -25.27 26.11 -12.00
CA SER A 129 -24.12 26.87 -11.46
C SER A 129 -24.48 27.67 -10.18
N PRO A 130 -23.65 27.67 -9.13
CA PRO A 130 -22.31 27.03 -9.06
C PRO A 130 -22.39 25.50 -8.92
N ALA A 131 -21.50 24.78 -9.65
CA ALA A 131 -21.53 23.34 -9.70
C ALA A 131 -20.13 22.70 -9.70
N ILE A 132 -20.06 21.49 -9.17
CA ILE A 132 -18.88 20.63 -9.21
C ILE A 132 -19.22 19.37 -10.00
N ILE A 133 -18.43 19.06 -11.02
CA ILE A 133 -18.50 17.81 -11.76
C ILE A 133 -17.37 16.92 -11.22
N PHE A 134 -17.72 15.77 -10.66
CA PHE A 134 -16.75 14.80 -10.19
C PHE A 134 -16.68 13.60 -11.14
N ILE A 135 -15.48 13.31 -11.65
CA ILE A 135 -15.23 12.17 -12.54
C ILE A 135 -14.37 11.17 -11.78
N ASP A 136 -14.97 10.04 -11.40
CA ASP A 136 -14.22 8.95 -10.74
C ASP A 136 -13.63 8.00 -11.78
N GLU A 137 -12.44 7.48 -11.49
CA GLU A 137 -11.70 6.58 -12.37
C GLU A 137 -11.57 7.11 -13.81
N ILE A 138 -11.09 8.37 -13.94
CA ILE A 138 -11.01 9.06 -15.23
C ILE A 138 -10.18 8.30 -16.26
N GLU A 139 -9.23 7.44 -15.84
CA GLU A 139 -8.44 6.58 -16.71
C GLU A 139 -9.30 5.63 -17.55
N SER A 140 -10.51 5.28 -17.10
CA SER A 140 -11.44 4.41 -17.84
C SER A 140 -12.03 5.09 -19.08
N ILE A 141 -12.23 6.43 -19.02
CA ILE A 141 -12.82 7.21 -20.10
C ILE A 141 -11.79 8.00 -20.90
N ALA A 142 -10.60 8.21 -20.33
CA ALA A 142 -9.55 9.02 -20.94
C ALA A 142 -8.15 8.36 -20.87
N PRO A 143 -7.98 7.14 -21.39
CA PRO A 143 -6.70 6.44 -21.37
C PRO A 143 -5.67 7.07 -22.29
N HIS A 144 -4.38 6.82 -21.98
CA HIS A 144 -3.25 7.28 -22.78
C HIS A 144 -3.29 6.71 -24.20
N ARG A 145 -3.02 7.54 -25.23
CA ARG A 145 -3.17 7.18 -26.65
C ARG A 145 -2.11 6.25 -27.19
N GLU A 146 -0.94 6.15 -26.56
CA GLU A 146 0.17 5.29 -26.98
C GLU A 146 -0.14 3.83 -26.59
N GLY A 147 -0.34 2.97 -27.59
CA GLY A 147 -0.64 1.54 -27.40
C GLY A 147 -2.08 1.12 -27.74
N LEU A 148 -2.94 2.04 -28.17
CA LEU A 148 -4.27 1.70 -28.63
C LEU A 148 -4.22 1.18 -30.07
N SER A 149 -4.28 -0.13 -30.26
CA SER A 149 -4.53 -0.77 -31.57
C SER A 149 -5.93 -0.39 -32.09
N GLY A 150 -6.13 -0.41 -33.41
CA GLY A 150 -7.26 0.18 -34.17
C GLY A 150 -8.70 -0.07 -33.70
N GLU A 151 -8.95 -0.93 -32.72
CA GLU A 151 -10.29 -1.29 -32.23
C GLU A 151 -10.88 -0.28 -31.20
N LYS A 152 -10.07 0.62 -30.62
CA LYS A 152 -10.48 1.55 -29.56
C LYS A 152 -10.83 2.96 -30.04
N GLN A 153 -11.64 3.09 -31.10
CA GLN A 153 -12.11 4.38 -31.59
C GLN A 153 -13.04 5.12 -30.60
N VAL A 154 -13.74 4.39 -29.74
CA VAL A 154 -14.67 4.96 -28.75
C VAL A 154 -13.91 5.79 -27.72
N GLU A 155 -12.84 5.23 -27.15
CA GLU A 155 -12.03 5.92 -26.13
C GLU A 155 -11.42 7.22 -26.68
N ARG A 156 -10.93 7.23 -27.92
CA ARG A 156 -10.41 8.45 -28.59
C ARG A 156 -11.48 9.54 -28.73
N ARG A 157 -12.74 9.18 -29.01
CA ARG A 157 -13.84 10.14 -29.13
C ARG A 157 -14.24 10.69 -27.77
N MET A 158 -14.30 9.84 -26.74
CA MET A 158 -14.57 10.29 -25.38
C MET A 158 -13.53 11.29 -24.88
N VAL A 159 -12.24 11.00 -25.09
CA VAL A 159 -11.17 11.97 -24.80
C VAL A 159 -11.37 13.28 -25.55
N ALA A 160 -11.67 13.24 -26.85
CA ALA A 160 -11.91 14.44 -27.64
C ALA A 160 -13.14 15.23 -27.17
N THR A 161 -14.22 14.55 -26.80
CA THR A 161 -15.41 15.16 -26.24
C THR A 161 -15.11 15.83 -24.90
N LEU A 162 -14.41 15.14 -23.98
CA LEU A 162 -14.02 15.69 -22.69
C LEU A 162 -13.12 16.93 -22.85
N LEU A 163 -12.14 16.88 -23.76
CA LEU A 163 -11.27 18.02 -24.07
C LEU A 163 -12.11 19.23 -24.55
N THR A 164 -13.06 19.01 -25.46
CA THR A 164 -13.95 20.07 -25.98
C THR A 164 -14.82 20.67 -24.88
N LEU A 165 -15.37 19.83 -24.02
CA LEU A 165 -16.22 20.28 -22.90
C LEU A 165 -15.43 21.06 -21.86
N MET A 166 -14.21 20.62 -21.53
CA MET A 166 -13.31 21.34 -20.61
C MET A 166 -12.89 22.70 -21.18
N ASP A 167 -12.58 22.76 -22.48
CA ASP A 167 -12.21 24.03 -23.15
C ASP A 167 -13.42 24.98 -23.23
N GLY A 168 -14.65 24.45 -23.28
CA GLY A 168 -15.89 25.21 -23.33
C GLY A 168 -16.42 25.72 -21.98
N LEU A 169 -15.77 25.38 -20.86
CA LEU A 169 -16.14 25.93 -19.55
C LEU A 169 -15.74 27.41 -19.44
N ASP A 170 -16.65 28.21 -18.85
CA ASP A 170 -16.39 29.64 -18.65
C ASP A 170 -15.21 29.89 -17.71
N SER A 171 -14.45 30.96 -18.00
CA SER A 171 -13.30 31.38 -17.19
C SER A 171 -13.65 31.96 -15.82
N CYS A 172 -14.94 32.17 -15.56
CA CYS A 172 -15.42 32.80 -14.31
C CYS A 172 -15.58 31.82 -13.13
N GLY A 173 -15.17 30.56 -13.27
CA GLY A 173 -15.08 29.61 -12.14
C GLY A 173 -16.40 29.10 -11.56
N SER A 174 -17.52 29.28 -12.28
CA SER A 174 -18.85 28.83 -11.81
C SER A 174 -19.06 27.31 -11.88
N VAL A 175 -18.25 26.61 -12.70
CA VAL A 175 -18.22 25.14 -12.77
C VAL A 175 -16.77 24.68 -12.64
N VAL A 176 -16.52 23.79 -11.68
CA VAL A 176 -15.20 23.17 -11.46
C VAL A 176 -15.30 21.68 -11.70
N VAL A 177 -14.34 21.12 -12.42
CA VAL A 177 -14.25 19.68 -12.66
C VAL A 177 -13.18 19.06 -11.75
N LEU A 178 -13.60 18.12 -10.90
CA LEU A 178 -12.69 17.31 -10.11
C LEU A 178 -12.61 15.93 -10.76
N ALA A 179 -11.42 15.47 -11.09
CA ALA A 179 -11.22 14.10 -11.55
C ALA A 179 -10.41 13.29 -10.54
N ALA A 180 -10.80 12.06 -10.31
CA ALA A 180 -10.06 11.13 -9.47
C ALA A 180 -9.45 10.01 -10.31
N THR A 181 -8.22 9.62 -9.96
CA THR A 181 -7.50 8.51 -10.58
C THR A 181 -6.67 7.75 -9.57
N ASN A 182 -6.56 6.44 -9.79
CA ASN A 182 -5.59 5.60 -9.10
C ASN A 182 -4.28 5.50 -9.91
N LEU A 183 -4.31 5.78 -11.22
CA LEU A 183 -3.24 5.55 -12.19
C LEU A 183 -2.99 6.81 -13.04
N PRO A 184 -2.37 7.88 -12.48
CA PRO A 184 -2.21 9.17 -13.16
C PRO A 184 -1.40 9.06 -14.47
N ASP A 185 -0.53 8.06 -14.59
CA ASP A 185 0.30 7.85 -15.78
C ASP A 185 -0.49 7.24 -16.96
N LEU A 186 -1.70 6.71 -16.71
CA LEU A 186 -2.58 6.17 -17.74
C LEU A 186 -3.51 7.21 -18.36
N ILE A 187 -3.55 8.44 -17.84
CA ILE A 187 -4.38 9.52 -18.36
C ILE A 187 -3.72 10.16 -19.58
N ASP A 188 -4.54 10.48 -20.61
CA ASP A 188 -4.06 11.21 -21.79
C ASP A 188 -3.39 12.55 -21.39
N PRO A 189 -2.11 12.77 -21.78
CA PRO A 189 -1.38 13.99 -21.41
C PRO A 189 -2.04 15.28 -21.88
N ALA A 190 -2.90 15.24 -22.91
CA ALA A 190 -3.63 16.40 -23.38
C ALA A 190 -4.63 16.95 -22.33
N LEU A 191 -5.13 16.10 -21.43
CA LEU A 191 -6.00 16.52 -20.34
C LEU A 191 -5.23 17.23 -19.20
N ARG A 192 -3.94 16.98 -19.05
CA ARG A 192 -3.09 17.58 -18.01
C ARG A 192 -2.43 18.92 -18.45
N ARG A 193 -2.87 19.47 -19.58
CA ARG A 193 -2.37 20.77 -20.08
C ARG A 193 -3.07 21.94 -19.39
N PRO A 194 -2.41 23.13 -19.33
CA PRO A 194 -3.01 24.36 -18.80
C PRO A 194 -4.40 24.64 -19.37
N GLY A 195 -5.34 25.07 -18.50
CA GLY A 195 -6.72 25.33 -18.85
C GLY A 195 -7.66 24.11 -18.76
N ARG A 196 -7.14 22.92 -18.38
CA ARG A 196 -7.89 21.68 -18.16
C ARG A 196 -7.58 21.16 -16.76
N PHE A 197 -7.05 19.95 -16.59
CA PHE A 197 -6.56 19.45 -15.29
C PHE A 197 -5.12 19.96 -15.07
N ASP A 198 -4.98 21.24 -14.87
CA ASP A 198 -3.68 21.90 -14.69
C ASP A 198 -3.19 21.89 -13.24
N ARG A 199 -4.04 21.46 -12.33
CA ARG A 199 -3.70 21.26 -10.92
C ARG A 199 -3.84 19.79 -10.57
N GLU A 200 -2.77 19.23 -10.03
CA GLU A 200 -2.75 17.86 -9.53
C GLU A 200 -2.52 17.89 -8.03
N LEU A 201 -3.39 17.18 -7.31
CA LEU A 201 -3.31 16.99 -5.88
C LEU A 201 -3.12 15.51 -5.58
N GLN A 202 -1.97 15.17 -5.03
CA GLN A 202 -1.66 13.82 -4.64
C GLN A 202 -2.22 13.51 -3.25
N ILE A 203 -3.18 12.59 -3.19
CA ILE A 203 -3.75 12.08 -1.95
C ILE A 203 -2.89 10.90 -1.50
N ARG A 204 -2.25 11.04 -0.35
CA ARG A 204 -1.37 10.02 0.20
C ARG A 204 -2.12 9.09 1.16
N PRO A 205 -1.61 7.86 1.39
CA PRO A 205 -2.08 7.04 2.50
C PRO A 205 -1.93 7.81 3.82
N PRO A 206 -2.85 7.60 4.78
CA PRO A 206 -2.79 8.30 6.05
C PRO A 206 -1.56 7.87 6.87
N ASP A 207 -0.89 8.83 7.49
CA ASP A 207 0.09 8.59 8.54
C ASP A 207 -0.58 8.10 9.84
N GLU A 208 0.17 7.88 10.91
CA GLU A 208 -0.38 7.40 12.17
C GLU A 208 -1.43 8.35 12.75
N GLN A 209 -1.17 9.67 12.69
CA GLN A 209 -2.12 10.68 13.16
C GLN A 209 -3.38 10.68 12.29
N GLY A 210 -3.23 10.60 10.98
CA GLY A 210 -4.35 10.50 10.04
C GLY A 210 -5.20 9.25 10.27
N ARG A 211 -4.58 8.08 10.54
CA ARG A 211 -5.32 6.86 10.87
C ARG A 211 -6.10 7.00 12.18
N ARG A 212 -5.51 7.66 13.18
CA ARG A 212 -6.19 7.97 14.44
C ARG A 212 -7.42 8.84 14.22
N GLU A 213 -7.33 9.87 13.39
CA GLU A 213 -8.45 10.75 13.04
C GLU A 213 -9.54 9.98 12.29
N ILE A 214 -9.18 9.17 11.30
CA ILE A 214 -10.11 8.33 10.54
C ILE A 214 -10.83 7.34 11.45
N LEU A 215 -10.11 6.64 12.32
CA LEU A 215 -10.70 5.75 13.32
C LEU A 215 -11.66 6.52 14.24
N GLY A 216 -11.28 7.72 14.68
CA GLY A 216 -12.13 8.59 15.49
C GLY A 216 -13.44 8.95 14.78
N VAL A 217 -13.41 9.20 13.46
CA VAL A 217 -14.61 9.45 12.66
C VAL A 217 -15.50 8.21 12.61
N HIS A 218 -14.94 7.05 12.26
CA HIS A 218 -15.73 5.82 12.10
C HIS A 218 -16.25 5.22 13.41
N THR A 219 -15.62 5.55 14.53
CA THR A 219 -16.04 5.07 15.86
C THR A 219 -17.01 6.01 16.58
N ARG A 220 -17.32 7.21 16.06
CA ARG A 220 -18.23 8.18 16.70
C ARG A 220 -19.59 7.59 17.08
N SER A 221 -20.16 6.74 16.25
CA SER A 221 -21.47 6.10 16.47
C SER A 221 -21.38 4.69 17.05
N VAL A 222 -20.18 4.17 17.28
CA VAL A 222 -19.94 2.80 17.76
C VAL A 222 -19.81 2.81 19.28
N PRO A 223 -20.58 2.00 20.03
CA PRO A 223 -20.44 1.90 21.49
C PRO A 223 -19.15 1.16 21.85
N LEU A 224 -18.10 1.91 22.14
CA LEU A 224 -16.80 1.35 22.56
C LEU A 224 -16.78 1.06 24.07
N ALA A 225 -16.06 0.00 24.45
CA ALA A 225 -15.70 -0.28 25.83
C ALA A 225 -14.48 0.57 26.25
N SER A 226 -14.24 0.69 27.55
CA SER A 226 -13.17 1.53 28.09
C SER A 226 -11.76 0.99 27.89
N ASP A 227 -11.63 -0.26 27.46
CA ASP A 227 -10.38 -0.96 27.16
C ASP A 227 -9.86 -0.70 25.73
N VAL A 228 -10.66 -0.04 24.86
CA VAL A 228 -10.28 0.25 23.48
C VAL A 228 -9.39 1.50 23.43
N ASP A 229 -8.14 1.33 23.03
CA ASP A 229 -7.21 2.43 22.74
C ASP A 229 -7.09 2.66 21.22
N ILE A 230 -7.75 3.70 20.71
CA ILE A 230 -7.70 4.11 19.30
C ILE A 230 -6.27 4.46 18.85
N ALA A 231 -5.42 4.98 19.76
CA ALA A 231 -4.05 5.32 19.41
C ALA A 231 -3.20 4.04 19.22
N ASP A 232 -3.44 3.00 20.01
CA ASP A 232 -2.78 1.71 19.81
C ASP A 232 -3.22 1.05 18.50
N ILE A 233 -4.52 1.03 18.21
CA ILE A 233 -5.05 0.52 16.93
C ILE A 233 -4.43 1.28 15.75
N ALA A 234 -4.32 2.61 15.82
CA ALA A 234 -3.71 3.43 14.78
C ALA A 234 -2.23 3.10 14.55
N ARG A 235 -1.47 2.78 15.59
CA ARG A 235 -0.07 2.32 15.47
C ARG A 235 0.02 0.97 14.77
N ARG A 236 -0.88 0.05 15.07
CA ARG A 236 -0.88 -1.32 14.54
C ARG A 236 -1.46 -1.44 13.14
N THR A 237 -2.25 -0.47 12.68
CA THR A 237 -2.86 -0.45 11.34
C THR A 237 -1.96 0.23 10.30
N HIS A 238 -0.66 -0.05 10.33
CA HIS A 238 0.26 0.48 9.35
C HIS A 238 -0.12 0.03 7.92
N GLY A 239 -0.06 0.96 6.94
CA GLY A 239 -0.45 0.67 5.56
C GLY A 239 -1.96 0.56 5.28
N PHE A 240 -2.81 0.75 6.29
CA PHE A 240 -4.26 0.81 6.10
C PHE A 240 -4.67 2.16 5.51
N VAL A 241 -5.56 2.13 4.52
CA VAL A 241 -6.23 3.32 3.99
C VAL A 241 -7.56 3.56 4.69
N GLY A 242 -8.21 4.68 4.40
CA GLY A 242 -9.50 5.01 5.00
C GLY A 242 -10.57 3.92 4.86
N ALA A 243 -10.64 3.28 3.69
CA ALA A 243 -11.57 2.17 3.44
C ALA A 243 -11.27 0.92 4.28
N ASP A 244 -9.99 0.63 4.53
CA ASP A 244 -9.58 -0.50 5.37
C ASP A 244 -9.93 -0.25 6.84
N LEU A 245 -9.69 0.97 7.32
CA LEU A 245 -10.02 1.37 8.69
C LEU A 245 -11.54 1.35 8.93
N ALA A 246 -12.33 1.77 7.94
CA ALA A 246 -13.79 1.65 7.97
C ALA A 246 -14.22 0.17 8.03
N SER A 247 -13.56 -0.70 7.26
CA SER A 247 -13.81 -2.15 7.28
C SER A 247 -13.42 -2.76 8.62
N LEU A 248 -12.28 -2.35 9.20
CA LEU A 248 -11.82 -2.80 10.51
C LEU A 248 -12.84 -2.49 11.61
N VAL A 249 -13.35 -1.26 11.66
CA VAL A 249 -14.37 -0.86 12.65
C VAL A 249 -15.66 -1.66 12.43
N ARG A 250 -16.03 -1.94 11.19
CA ARG A 250 -17.21 -2.75 10.84
C ARG A 250 -17.05 -4.19 11.31
N GLU A 251 -15.90 -4.83 11.05
CA GLU A 251 -15.63 -6.22 11.48
C GLU A 251 -15.55 -6.33 13.01
N ALA A 252 -14.92 -5.40 13.69
CA ALA A 252 -14.94 -5.34 15.15
C ALA A 252 -16.37 -5.24 15.69
N GLY A 253 -17.21 -4.40 15.07
CA GLY A 253 -18.63 -4.32 15.39
C GLY A 253 -19.40 -5.62 15.14
N MET A 254 -19.11 -6.31 14.02
CA MET A 254 -19.72 -7.61 13.70
C MET A 254 -19.29 -8.70 14.70
N THR A 255 -18.04 -8.71 15.12
CA THR A 255 -17.53 -9.63 16.15
C THR A 255 -18.22 -9.41 17.50
N ALA A 256 -18.39 -8.14 17.91
CA ALA A 256 -19.16 -7.80 19.12
C ALA A 256 -20.63 -8.24 19.03
N ILE A 257 -21.26 -8.13 17.84
CA ILE A 257 -22.64 -8.60 17.62
C ILE A 257 -22.73 -10.12 17.70
N ARG A 258 -21.78 -10.88 17.11
CA ARG A 258 -21.73 -12.35 17.19
C ARG A 258 -21.60 -12.81 18.63
N ARG A 259 -20.65 -12.25 19.38
CA ARG A 259 -20.46 -12.55 20.81
C ARG A 259 -21.73 -12.30 21.60
N ARG A 260 -22.42 -11.17 21.37
CA ARG A 260 -23.71 -10.87 22.02
C ARG A 260 -24.77 -11.93 21.73
N TYR A 261 -24.83 -12.41 20.48
CA TYR A 261 -25.83 -13.41 20.08
C TYR A 261 -25.59 -14.76 20.77
N GLU A 262 -24.32 -15.11 20.99
CA GLU A 262 -23.92 -16.35 21.67
C GLU A 262 -24.11 -16.26 23.19
N ASP A 263 -23.75 -15.14 23.82
CA ASP A 263 -23.75 -14.95 25.28
C ASP A 263 -25.11 -14.45 25.84
N GLY A 264 -26.04 -14.00 24.99
CA GLY A 264 -27.37 -13.53 25.42
C GLY A 264 -27.38 -12.20 26.17
N GLU A 265 -26.28 -11.42 26.17
CA GLU A 265 -26.16 -10.17 26.89
C GLU A 265 -26.86 -8.99 26.22
N THR A 266 -27.54 -8.13 27.02
CA THR A 266 -28.11 -6.88 26.54
C THR A 266 -27.12 -5.73 26.74
N GLY A 267 -26.67 -5.09 25.62
CA GLY A 267 -25.83 -3.88 25.68
C GLY A 267 -24.33 -4.10 25.38
N ALA A 268 -23.99 -5.04 24.50
CA ALA A 268 -22.62 -5.30 24.11
C ALA A 268 -21.93 -4.04 23.54
N LYS A 269 -20.77 -3.70 24.09
CA LYS A 269 -19.84 -2.72 23.58
C LYS A 269 -18.74 -3.43 22.81
N VAL A 270 -18.18 -2.76 21.83
CA VAL A 270 -17.00 -3.25 21.10
C VAL A 270 -15.78 -3.13 22.02
N THR A 271 -15.08 -4.24 22.24
CA THR A 271 -13.91 -4.35 23.12
C THR A 271 -12.60 -4.37 22.33
N ALA A 272 -11.47 -4.22 23.02
CA ALA A 272 -10.15 -4.36 22.41
C ALA A 272 -9.97 -5.74 21.74
N ASN A 273 -10.49 -6.81 22.35
CA ASN A 273 -10.43 -8.16 21.80
C ASN A 273 -11.21 -8.30 20.47
N ASP A 274 -12.32 -7.58 20.29
CA ASP A 274 -13.07 -7.58 19.03
C ASP A 274 -12.24 -6.93 17.90
N PHE A 275 -11.44 -5.89 18.22
CA PHE A 275 -10.48 -5.30 17.29
C PHE A 275 -9.30 -6.22 16.99
N GLU A 276 -8.82 -7.00 17.98
CA GLU A 276 -7.78 -8.01 17.75
C GLU A 276 -8.23 -9.04 16.71
N HIS A 277 -9.43 -9.58 16.85
CA HIS A 277 -9.98 -10.50 15.87
C HIS A 277 -10.17 -9.85 14.50
N ALA A 278 -10.69 -8.62 14.46
CA ALA A 278 -10.87 -7.90 13.21
C ALA A 278 -9.54 -7.60 12.48
N LEU A 279 -8.45 -7.37 13.21
CA LEU A 279 -7.11 -7.18 12.63
C LEU A 279 -6.55 -8.43 11.95
N LEU A 280 -7.02 -9.62 12.33
CA LEU A 280 -6.65 -10.88 11.65
C LEU A 280 -7.38 -11.04 10.31
N ASP A 281 -8.61 -10.53 10.22
CA ASP A 281 -9.48 -10.71 9.05
C ASP A 281 -9.30 -9.59 8.00
N VAL A 282 -8.96 -8.36 8.43
CA VAL A 282 -8.82 -7.20 7.54
C VAL A 282 -7.36 -6.97 7.19
N SER A 283 -7.03 -7.18 5.93
CA SER A 283 -5.70 -6.88 5.39
C SER A 283 -5.67 -5.53 4.64
N PRO A 284 -4.56 -4.77 4.71
CA PRO A 284 -4.44 -3.48 4.04
C PRO A 284 -4.60 -3.58 2.52
N SER A 285 -5.42 -2.68 1.92
CA SER A 285 -5.72 -2.69 0.48
C SER A 285 -4.52 -2.31 -0.40
N ILE A 286 -3.63 -1.46 0.10
CA ILE A 286 -2.40 -1.09 -0.62
C ILE A 286 -1.53 -2.32 -0.86
N LEU A 287 -1.67 -3.34 -0.01
CA LEU A 287 -0.84 -4.53 -0.02
C LEU A 287 -1.32 -5.63 -1.00
N ARG A 288 -2.54 -5.50 -1.55
CA ARG A 288 -3.14 -6.55 -2.40
C ARG A 288 -2.52 -6.65 -3.80
N SER A 289 -1.86 -5.62 -4.29
CA SER A 289 -1.29 -5.58 -5.66
C SER A 289 0.17 -6.07 -5.76
N VAL A 290 0.92 -6.07 -4.64
CA VAL A 290 2.24 -6.70 -4.46
C VAL A 290 2.24 -7.18 -3.01
N SER A 291 2.86 -8.31 -2.71
CA SER A 291 2.97 -8.80 -1.32
C SER A 291 3.80 -7.83 -0.47
N VAL A 292 3.13 -6.79 0.04
CA VAL A 292 3.69 -5.91 1.06
C VAL A 292 3.40 -6.59 2.38
N ASP A 293 4.44 -6.99 3.04
CA ASP A 293 4.38 -7.63 4.35
C ASP A 293 4.64 -6.56 5.41
N VAL A 294 3.92 -6.60 6.53
CA VAL A 294 4.31 -5.88 7.73
C VAL A 294 4.99 -6.91 8.62
N PRO A 295 6.32 -6.98 8.58
CA PRO A 295 7.00 -8.04 9.30
C PRO A 295 6.82 -7.82 10.79
N GLN A 296 6.36 -8.86 11.48
CA GLN A 296 6.29 -8.89 12.95
C GLN A 296 7.57 -9.50 13.57
N VAL A 297 8.62 -9.66 12.77
CA VAL A 297 9.87 -10.28 13.19
C VAL A 297 10.70 -9.30 14.01
N GLY A 298 10.93 -9.62 15.29
CA GLY A 298 11.82 -8.85 16.17
C GLY A 298 13.30 -9.17 15.96
N TRP A 299 14.18 -8.28 16.46
CA TRP A 299 15.62 -8.56 16.52
C TRP A 299 15.96 -9.78 17.37
N ASP A 300 15.08 -10.15 18.30
CA ASP A 300 15.25 -11.30 19.21
C ASP A 300 15.07 -12.65 18.50
N GLU A 301 14.34 -12.67 17.39
CA GLU A 301 14.17 -13.86 16.54
C GLU A 301 15.36 -14.13 15.63
N VAL A 302 16.24 -13.14 15.46
CA VAL A 302 17.48 -13.26 14.69
C VAL A 302 18.61 -13.56 15.67
N ALA A 303 19.06 -14.81 15.74
CA ALA A 303 20.19 -15.19 16.58
C ALA A 303 21.53 -14.77 15.96
N GLY A 304 22.50 -14.40 16.78
CA GLY A 304 23.84 -14.03 16.34
C GLY A 304 23.91 -12.77 15.47
N LEU A 305 24.87 -12.72 14.55
CA LEU A 305 25.07 -11.69 13.53
C LEU A 305 25.18 -10.26 14.11
N ALA A 306 25.86 -10.10 15.25
CA ALA A 306 25.90 -8.85 16.00
C ALA A 306 26.43 -7.66 15.18
N GLU A 307 27.49 -7.86 14.39
CA GLU A 307 28.07 -6.83 13.52
C GLU A 307 27.11 -6.44 12.40
N ALA A 308 26.49 -7.42 11.74
CA ALA A 308 25.53 -7.19 10.67
C ALA A 308 24.28 -6.44 11.20
N LYS A 309 23.78 -6.84 12.37
CA LYS A 309 22.68 -6.13 13.05
C LYS A 309 23.04 -4.68 13.35
N GLN A 310 24.25 -4.42 13.85
CA GLN A 310 24.69 -3.06 14.15
C GLN A 310 24.78 -2.20 12.87
N HIS A 311 25.37 -2.72 11.80
CA HIS A 311 25.47 -2.02 10.53
C HIS A 311 24.08 -1.71 9.95
N LEU A 312 23.17 -2.67 10.00
CA LEU A 312 21.79 -2.48 9.51
C LEU A 312 20.99 -1.48 10.38
N ARG A 313 21.18 -1.49 11.71
CA ARG A 313 20.59 -0.47 12.58
C ARG A 313 21.05 0.94 12.20
N GLN A 314 22.34 1.12 11.98
CA GLN A 314 22.92 2.42 11.61
C GLN A 314 22.50 2.87 10.21
N ALA A 315 22.46 1.95 9.25
CA ALA A 315 22.19 2.28 7.86
C ALA A 315 20.69 2.42 7.53
N VAL A 316 19.80 1.69 8.25
CA VAL A 316 18.38 1.60 7.94
C VAL A 316 17.50 2.17 9.06
N GLU A 317 17.61 1.59 10.26
CA GLU A 317 16.72 1.90 11.37
C GLU A 317 16.86 3.36 11.85
N TRP A 318 18.09 3.84 12.05
CA TRP A 318 18.33 5.18 12.57
C TRP A 318 17.91 6.29 11.61
N PRO A 319 18.21 6.25 10.30
CA PRO A 319 17.74 7.27 9.36
C PRO A 319 16.22 7.34 9.26
N MET A 320 15.53 6.20 9.37
CA MET A 320 14.07 6.14 9.31
C MET A 320 13.40 6.61 10.61
N LYS A 321 13.98 6.27 11.77
CA LYS A 321 13.46 6.69 13.08
C LYS A 321 13.80 8.12 13.46
N TYR A 322 14.96 8.62 13.05
CA TYR A 322 15.51 9.91 13.49
C TYR A 322 15.92 10.82 12.32
N PRO A 323 15.04 11.07 11.33
CA PRO A 323 15.38 11.85 10.13
C PRO A 323 15.87 13.27 10.47
N ASP A 324 15.26 13.92 11.47
CA ASP A 324 15.62 15.27 11.90
C ASP A 324 17.02 15.36 12.51
N HIS A 325 17.47 14.30 13.21
CA HIS A 325 18.81 14.24 13.78
C HIS A 325 19.85 14.10 12.66
N PHE A 326 19.57 13.29 11.63
CA PHE A 326 20.41 13.16 10.46
C PHE A 326 20.54 14.48 9.70
N ALA A 327 19.41 15.17 9.47
CA ALA A 327 19.39 16.48 8.83
C ALA A 327 20.19 17.51 9.61
N ARG A 328 20.03 17.58 10.94
CA ARG A 328 20.77 18.51 11.81
C ARG A 328 22.27 18.25 11.82
N MET A 329 22.69 16.99 11.75
CA MET A 329 24.10 16.60 11.72
C MET A 329 24.67 16.59 10.31
N GLN A 330 23.90 16.96 9.28
CA GLN A 330 24.25 16.90 7.86
C GLN A 330 24.73 15.49 7.41
N LEU A 331 24.18 14.45 8.05
CA LEU A 331 24.45 13.07 7.67
C LEU A 331 23.54 12.67 6.51
N THR A 332 24.14 12.06 5.50
CA THR A 332 23.38 11.51 4.37
C THR A 332 23.02 10.06 4.67
N ALA A 333 21.73 9.75 4.67
CA ALA A 333 21.29 8.37 4.75
C ALA A 333 21.68 7.60 3.48
N PRO A 334 22.10 6.33 3.57
CA PRO A 334 22.34 5.53 2.39
C PRO A 334 21.04 5.32 1.60
N ARG A 335 21.13 5.22 0.29
CA ARG A 335 19.97 4.91 -0.58
C ARG A 335 19.70 3.42 -0.61
N GLY A 336 20.76 2.61 -0.52
CA GLY A 336 20.67 1.17 -0.55
C GLY A 336 21.74 0.49 0.28
N VAL A 337 21.39 -0.70 0.79
CA VAL A 337 22.28 -1.60 1.50
C VAL A 337 22.29 -2.95 0.79
N LEU A 338 23.47 -3.45 0.45
CA LEU A 338 23.65 -4.76 -0.16
C LEU A 338 24.11 -5.76 0.92
N MET A 339 23.29 -6.77 1.16
CA MET A 339 23.62 -7.92 1.99
C MET A 339 24.12 -9.06 1.11
N TYR A 340 25.29 -9.60 1.42
CA TYR A 340 25.87 -10.70 0.66
C TYR A 340 26.44 -11.79 1.56
N GLY A 341 26.45 -13.02 1.07
CA GLY A 341 26.97 -14.18 1.81
C GLY A 341 26.34 -15.49 1.36
N PRO A 342 26.74 -16.63 1.94
CA PRO A 342 26.23 -17.95 1.57
C PRO A 342 24.70 -18.06 1.69
N PRO A 343 24.05 -18.95 0.93
CA PRO A 343 22.63 -19.21 1.09
C PRO A 343 22.33 -19.75 2.50
N GLY A 344 21.10 -19.51 2.99
CA GLY A 344 20.66 -20.01 4.29
C GLY A 344 21.21 -19.26 5.53
N THR A 345 21.97 -18.17 5.35
CA THR A 345 22.54 -17.38 6.47
C THR A 345 21.55 -16.34 7.06
N GLY A 346 20.30 -16.30 6.59
CA GLY A 346 19.24 -15.46 7.19
C GLY A 346 19.13 -14.04 6.62
N LYS A 347 19.62 -13.75 5.41
CA LYS A 347 19.54 -12.42 4.77
C LYS A 347 18.12 -11.87 4.70
N THR A 348 17.16 -12.68 4.26
CA THR A 348 15.75 -12.31 4.17
C THR A 348 15.12 -12.08 5.56
N LEU A 349 15.51 -12.87 6.55
CA LEU A 349 15.07 -12.71 7.94
C LEU A 349 15.59 -11.39 8.54
N LEU A 350 16.88 -11.07 8.31
CA LEU A 350 17.47 -9.79 8.71
C LEU A 350 16.77 -8.60 8.06
N ALA A 351 16.43 -8.69 6.76
CA ALA A 351 15.72 -7.63 6.06
C ALA A 351 14.34 -7.38 6.67
N ARG A 352 13.62 -8.44 7.05
CA ARG A 352 12.33 -8.34 7.75
C ARG A 352 12.48 -7.75 9.14
N ALA A 353 13.47 -8.21 9.92
CA ALA A 353 13.70 -7.71 11.27
C ALA A 353 14.05 -6.21 11.29
N VAL A 354 14.87 -5.73 10.35
CA VAL A 354 15.20 -4.31 10.26
C VAL A 354 14.00 -3.45 9.83
N ALA A 355 13.17 -3.94 8.92
CA ALA A 355 11.95 -3.24 8.52
C ALA A 355 10.94 -3.13 9.67
N SER A 356 10.74 -4.22 10.41
CA SER A 356 9.92 -4.23 11.64
C SER A 356 10.45 -3.24 12.68
N ALA A 357 11.76 -3.28 12.97
CA ALA A 357 12.39 -2.36 13.91
C ALA A 357 12.29 -0.90 13.49
N ALA A 358 12.30 -0.62 12.19
CA ALA A 358 12.13 0.73 11.64
C ALA A 358 10.67 1.20 11.56
N ASN A 359 9.69 0.37 11.94
CA ASN A 359 8.25 0.59 11.72
C ASN A 359 7.94 0.93 10.25
N ALA A 360 8.57 0.22 9.32
CA ALA A 360 8.44 0.44 7.90
C ALA A 360 7.70 -0.71 7.21
N ASN A 361 6.98 -0.39 6.15
CA ASN A 361 6.43 -1.38 5.25
C ASN A 361 7.56 -2.19 4.59
N PHE A 362 7.33 -3.44 4.31
CA PHE A 362 8.29 -4.33 3.69
C PHE A 362 7.76 -4.85 2.35
N ILE A 363 8.40 -4.45 1.27
CA ILE A 363 8.10 -4.95 -0.07
C ILE A 363 9.21 -5.89 -0.48
N SER A 364 8.90 -7.17 -0.63
CA SER A 364 9.84 -8.19 -1.08
C SER A 364 9.62 -8.54 -2.54
N VAL A 365 10.70 -8.49 -3.31
CA VAL A 365 10.71 -8.79 -4.74
C VAL A 365 11.82 -9.78 -5.03
N LYS A 366 11.50 -10.90 -5.66
CA LYS A 366 12.52 -11.85 -6.13
C LYS A 366 13.02 -11.44 -7.50
N GLY A 367 14.34 -11.37 -7.66
CA GLY A 367 14.96 -11.01 -8.94
C GLY A 367 14.50 -11.89 -10.11
N SER A 368 14.35 -13.19 -9.87
CA SER A 368 13.86 -14.15 -10.84
C SER A 368 12.41 -13.90 -11.33
N GLU A 369 11.54 -13.38 -10.46
CA GLU A 369 10.14 -13.09 -10.79
C GLU A 369 10.01 -11.88 -11.73
N LEU A 370 10.87 -10.86 -11.58
CA LEU A 370 10.87 -9.68 -12.45
C LEU A 370 11.41 -9.97 -13.86
N VAL A 371 12.32 -10.92 -13.98
CA VAL A 371 12.95 -11.27 -15.28
C VAL A 371 12.10 -12.24 -16.09
N SER A 372 11.24 -13.04 -15.46
CA SER A 372 10.42 -14.07 -16.12
C SER A 372 9.16 -13.51 -16.82
N GLN A 373 8.80 -12.25 -16.59
CA GLN A 373 7.70 -11.60 -17.28
C GLN A 373 8.09 -11.17 -18.71
N TYR A 374 7.15 -11.25 -19.64
CA TYR A 374 7.34 -11.07 -21.09
C TYR A 374 8.18 -9.85 -21.48
N LEU A 375 8.86 -9.92 -22.64
CA LEU A 375 9.67 -8.86 -23.27
C LEU A 375 8.98 -7.48 -23.23
N GLY A 376 9.57 -6.52 -22.50
CA GLY A 376 9.06 -5.14 -22.34
C GLY A 376 8.26 -4.88 -21.06
N GLU A 377 7.83 -5.90 -20.32
CA GLU A 377 7.10 -5.74 -19.05
C GLU A 377 8.04 -5.62 -17.84
N SER A 378 9.25 -6.17 -17.92
CA SER A 378 10.20 -6.18 -16.79
C SER A 378 10.66 -4.78 -16.36
N GLU A 379 10.92 -3.86 -17.30
CA GLU A 379 11.25 -2.45 -17.00
C GLU A 379 10.08 -1.74 -16.32
N ARG A 380 8.86 -2.01 -16.81
CA ARG A 380 7.63 -1.44 -16.24
C ARG A 380 7.38 -1.98 -14.84
N ALA A 381 7.64 -3.28 -14.61
CA ALA A 381 7.50 -3.91 -13.30
C ALA A 381 8.47 -3.30 -12.27
N VAL A 382 9.75 -3.08 -12.63
CA VAL A 382 10.71 -2.38 -11.77
C VAL A 382 10.19 -0.98 -11.40
N ARG A 383 9.74 -0.19 -12.38
CA ARG A 383 9.20 1.16 -12.15
C ARG A 383 7.98 1.14 -11.21
N GLU A 384 7.07 0.18 -11.40
CA GLU A 384 5.86 0.07 -10.58
C GLU A 384 6.18 -0.29 -9.14
N VAL A 385 7.13 -1.21 -8.89
CA VAL A 385 7.61 -1.56 -7.55
C VAL A 385 8.20 -0.34 -6.82
N PHE A 386 9.04 0.46 -7.48
CA PHE A 386 9.58 1.69 -6.87
C PHE A 386 8.52 2.76 -6.64
N LYS A 387 7.56 2.90 -7.55
CA LYS A 387 6.42 3.79 -7.38
C LYS A 387 5.59 3.40 -6.16
N GLN A 388 5.30 2.11 -6.01
CA GLN A 388 4.58 1.58 -4.88
C GLN A 388 5.35 1.77 -3.57
N ALA A 389 6.67 1.53 -3.54
CA ALA A 389 7.50 1.80 -2.38
C ALA A 389 7.43 3.28 -1.94
N ARG A 390 7.43 4.20 -2.89
CA ARG A 390 7.25 5.64 -2.62
C ARG A 390 5.85 5.98 -2.10
N GLN A 391 4.82 5.30 -2.58
CA GLN A 391 3.43 5.52 -2.14
C GLN A 391 3.15 4.96 -0.74
N SER A 392 3.84 3.89 -0.37
CA SER A 392 3.70 3.24 0.94
C SER A 392 4.80 3.65 1.94
N ALA A 393 5.53 4.73 1.70
CA ALA A 393 6.57 5.20 2.62
C ALA A 393 6.01 5.48 4.03
N PRO A 394 6.74 5.17 5.13
CA PRO A 394 8.08 4.60 5.15
C PRO A 394 8.13 3.12 4.72
N THR A 395 9.04 2.77 3.80
CA THR A 395 9.11 1.44 3.18
C THR A 395 10.55 0.96 3.04
N VAL A 396 10.77 -0.30 3.36
CA VAL A 396 11.97 -1.05 3.01
C VAL A 396 11.65 -1.91 1.79
N LEU A 397 12.26 -1.57 0.66
CA LEU A 397 12.16 -2.34 -0.59
C LEU A 397 13.29 -3.36 -0.65
N PHE A 398 12.96 -4.63 -0.59
CA PHE A 398 13.90 -5.72 -0.55
C PHE A 398 13.94 -6.50 -1.86
N PHE A 399 15.10 -6.53 -2.49
CA PHE A 399 15.38 -7.37 -3.66
C PHE A 399 16.14 -8.62 -3.23
N ASP A 400 15.49 -9.78 -3.30
CA ASP A 400 16.15 -11.06 -3.11
C ASP A 400 16.71 -11.57 -4.44
N GLU A 401 17.81 -12.30 -4.40
CA GLU A 401 18.51 -12.79 -5.60
C GLU A 401 18.85 -11.65 -6.59
N LEU A 402 19.44 -10.55 -6.08
CA LEU A 402 19.74 -9.37 -6.90
C LEU A 402 20.64 -9.68 -8.10
N ASP A 403 21.49 -10.72 -8.00
CA ASP A 403 22.33 -11.23 -9.08
C ASP A 403 21.52 -11.77 -10.27
N ALA A 404 20.30 -12.25 -10.05
CA ALA A 404 19.38 -12.65 -11.14
C ALA A 404 18.79 -11.44 -11.87
N LEU A 405 18.50 -10.34 -11.14
CA LEU A 405 17.93 -9.11 -11.70
C LEU A 405 18.98 -8.25 -12.40
N ALA A 406 20.18 -8.17 -11.85
CA ALA A 406 21.23 -7.27 -12.30
C ALA A 406 22.58 -7.98 -12.44
N PRO A 407 22.68 -8.94 -13.37
CA PRO A 407 23.93 -9.69 -13.60
C PRO A 407 25.04 -8.78 -14.14
N ALA A 408 26.29 -9.16 -13.86
CA ALA A 408 27.48 -8.50 -14.41
C ALA A 408 27.45 -8.53 -15.95
N ARG A 409 28.07 -7.53 -16.58
CA ARG A 409 28.06 -7.38 -18.05
C ARG A 409 28.59 -8.60 -18.81
N SER A 410 29.53 -9.35 -18.21
CA SER A 410 30.04 -10.61 -18.77
C SER A 410 29.02 -11.74 -18.83
N ASP A 411 28.01 -11.71 -17.95
CA ASP A 411 27.04 -12.78 -17.75
C ASP A 411 25.67 -12.46 -18.36
N ARG A 412 25.53 -11.30 -19.03
CA ARG A 412 24.27 -10.87 -19.65
C ARG A 412 24.01 -11.63 -20.93
N VAL A 413 22.87 -12.31 -20.97
CA VAL A 413 22.47 -13.18 -22.10
C VAL A 413 21.56 -12.45 -23.09
N SER A 414 20.96 -11.28 -22.71
CA SER A 414 19.98 -10.58 -23.52
C SER A 414 19.98 -9.06 -23.34
N GLU A 415 19.56 -8.31 -24.39
CA GLU A 415 19.30 -6.86 -24.33
C GLU A 415 18.26 -6.49 -23.26
N THR A 416 17.37 -7.39 -22.89
CA THR A 416 16.35 -7.19 -21.86
C THR A 416 16.99 -7.00 -20.50
N SER A 417 18.03 -7.77 -20.16
CA SER A 417 18.75 -7.62 -18.89
C SER A 417 19.43 -6.24 -18.77
N ASP A 418 19.99 -5.74 -19.88
CA ASP A 418 20.62 -4.40 -19.90
C ASP A 418 19.62 -3.28 -19.61
N ARG A 419 18.40 -3.38 -20.12
CA ARG A 419 17.35 -2.39 -19.91
C ARG A 419 16.81 -2.42 -18.48
N VAL A 420 16.60 -3.61 -17.92
CA VAL A 420 16.17 -3.79 -16.54
C VAL A 420 17.19 -3.19 -15.58
N VAL A 421 18.49 -3.47 -15.80
CA VAL A 421 19.57 -2.88 -14.99
C VAL A 421 19.60 -1.36 -15.14
N ALA A 422 19.47 -0.83 -16.36
CA ALA A 422 19.43 0.62 -16.60
C ALA A 422 18.24 1.29 -15.89
N GLN A 423 17.06 0.65 -15.91
CA GLN A 423 15.88 1.13 -15.18
C GLN A 423 16.10 1.09 -13.68
N LEU A 424 16.65 -0.01 -13.14
CA LEU A 424 16.96 -0.13 -11.70
C LEU A 424 17.94 0.96 -11.25
N LEU A 425 18.99 1.23 -12.04
CA LEU A 425 19.93 2.31 -11.76
C LEU A 425 19.25 3.68 -11.76
N THR A 426 18.35 3.93 -12.72
CA THR A 426 17.59 5.17 -12.80
C THR A 426 16.68 5.37 -11.59
N GLU A 427 15.98 4.33 -11.16
CA GLU A 427 15.10 4.39 -10.00
C GLU A 427 15.89 4.59 -8.69
N LEU A 428 17.05 3.92 -8.52
CA LEU A 428 17.94 4.12 -7.38
C LEU A 428 18.50 5.55 -7.33
N ASP A 429 18.92 6.09 -8.47
CA ASP A 429 19.43 7.47 -8.55
C ASP A 429 18.31 8.49 -8.24
N GLY A 430 17.05 8.15 -8.54
CA GLY A 430 15.86 8.93 -8.25
C GLY A 430 15.36 8.87 -6.81
N ILE A 431 15.94 8.03 -5.94
CA ILE A 431 15.58 7.99 -4.52
C ILE A 431 16.19 9.20 -3.82
N GLU A 432 15.32 10.00 -3.21
CA GLU A 432 15.78 11.07 -2.32
C GLU A 432 16.05 10.48 -0.92
N PRO A 433 17.28 10.61 -0.40
CA PRO A 433 17.59 10.23 0.96
C PRO A 433 16.63 10.90 1.95
N LEU A 434 16.22 10.19 3.00
CA LEU A 434 15.30 10.68 4.05
C LEU A 434 13.82 10.86 3.64
N ARG A 435 13.40 10.48 2.44
CA ARG A 435 11.97 10.45 2.08
C ARG A 435 11.25 9.14 2.39
N GLY A 436 11.80 8.34 3.29
CA GLY A 436 11.14 7.15 3.82
C GLY A 436 11.17 5.92 2.92
N VAL A 437 11.98 5.88 1.85
CA VAL A 437 12.22 4.67 1.06
C VAL A 437 13.68 4.29 1.13
N LEU A 438 13.97 3.05 1.53
CA LEU A 438 15.31 2.49 1.54
C LEU A 438 15.30 1.15 0.81
N VAL A 439 16.34 0.90 0.01
CA VAL A 439 16.46 -0.32 -0.77
C VAL A 439 17.45 -1.27 -0.11
N LEU A 440 17.01 -2.51 0.12
CA LEU A 440 17.87 -3.60 0.53
C LEU A 440 18.05 -4.58 -0.63
N GLY A 441 19.28 -4.94 -0.97
CA GLY A 441 19.59 -6.01 -1.90
C GLY A 441 20.17 -7.21 -1.18
N ALA A 442 19.80 -8.43 -1.55
CA ALA A 442 20.44 -9.65 -1.09
C ALA A 442 20.98 -10.46 -2.27
N THR A 443 22.16 -11.01 -2.10
CA THR A 443 22.77 -11.92 -3.08
C THR A 443 23.62 -12.98 -2.41
N ASN A 444 23.68 -14.14 -3.04
CA ASN A 444 24.60 -15.20 -2.68
C ASN A 444 25.92 -15.11 -3.52
N ARG A 445 25.94 -14.26 -4.55
CA ARG A 445 27.02 -14.15 -5.53
C ARG A 445 27.39 -12.69 -5.82
N PRO A 446 28.07 -12.02 -4.89
CA PRO A 446 28.43 -10.60 -5.05
C PRO A 446 29.32 -10.33 -6.28
N ASP A 447 30.09 -11.34 -6.69
CA ASP A 447 30.93 -11.33 -7.89
C ASP A 447 30.14 -11.21 -9.21
N ARG A 448 28.86 -11.60 -9.21
CA ARG A 448 27.99 -11.58 -10.39
C ARG A 448 27.10 -10.35 -10.50
N ILE A 449 27.14 -9.43 -9.58
CA ILE A 449 26.37 -8.18 -9.64
C ILE A 449 27.08 -7.16 -10.54
N ASP A 450 26.30 -6.38 -11.32
CA ASP A 450 26.86 -5.26 -12.08
C ASP A 450 27.55 -4.26 -11.12
N PRO A 451 28.84 -3.97 -11.32
CA PRO A 451 29.59 -3.02 -10.49
C PRO A 451 29.00 -1.62 -10.47
N ALA A 452 28.13 -1.26 -11.42
CA ALA A 452 27.45 0.02 -11.41
C ALA A 452 26.47 0.18 -10.22
N LEU A 453 25.91 -0.93 -9.71
CA LEU A 453 25.01 -0.91 -8.56
C LEU A 453 25.72 -0.65 -7.22
N THR A 454 26.98 -1.06 -7.10
CA THR A 454 27.78 -0.91 -5.86
C THR A 454 28.54 0.40 -5.78
N ARG A 455 28.30 1.32 -6.74
CA ARG A 455 28.89 2.66 -6.70
C ARG A 455 28.16 3.55 -5.70
N SER A 456 28.92 4.54 -5.19
CA SER A 456 28.38 5.56 -4.28
C SER A 456 27.09 6.21 -4.82
N GLY A 457 26.11 6.39 -3.95
CA GLY A 457 24.78 6.91 -4.28
C GLY A 457 23.76 5.83 -4.65
N ARG A 458 24.09 4.53 -4.54
CA ARG A 458 23.20 3.40 -4.84
C ARG A 458 23.24 2.40 -3.69
N PHE A 459 23.87 1.24 -3.84
CA PHE A 459 24.15 0.34 -2.72
C PHE A 459 25.46 0.75 -2.03
N ASP A 460 25.40 1.84 -1.27
CA ASP A 460 26.56 2.47 -0.64
C ASP A 460 27.15 1.64 0.48
N VAL A 461 26.32 0.90 1.16
CA VAL A 461 26.68 0.07 2.31
C VAL A 461 26.62 -1.39 1.90
N GLN A 462 27.70 -2.10 2.16
CA GLN A 462 27.76 -3.54 1.92
C GLN A 462 27.95 -4.25 3.26
N VAL A 463 27.10 -5.24 3.53
CA VAL A 463 27.09 -6.00 4.78
C VAL A 463 27.27 -7.48 4.46
N GLU A 464 28.37 -8.04 4.93
CA GLU A 464 28.65 -9.47 4.81
C GLU A 464 27.88 -10.25 5.86
N ILE A 465 27.17 -11.28 5.43
CA ILE A 465 26.48 -12.23 6.29
C ILE A 465 27.21 -13.57 6.17
N GLY A 466 28.18 -13.75 7.07
CA GLY A 466 29.01 -14.93 7.07
C GLY A 466 28.34 -16.20 7.59
N ILE A 467 29.08 -17.29 7.57
CA ILE A 467 28.69 -18.54 8.25
C ILE A 467 28.80 -18.29 9.76
N PRO A 468 27.77 -18.65 10.57
CA PRO A 468 27.79 -18.41 12.00
C PRO A 468 28.91 -19.15 12.72
N ASN A 469 29.49 -18.50 13.72
CA ASN A 469 30.46 -19.09 14.60
C ASN A 469 29.78 -19.98 15.68
N GLN A 470 30.58 -20.69 16.50
CA GLN A 470 30.02 -21.60 17.51
C GLN A 470 29.13 -20.93 18.54
N SER A 471 29.44 -19.69 18.96
CA SER A 471 28.60 -18.92 19.89
C SER A 471 27.26 -18.56 19.24
N GLU A 472 27.30 -18.13 18.00
CA GLU A 472 26.07 -17.78 17.22
C GLU A 472 25.21 -19.02 16.92
N LEU A 473 25.84 -20.17 16.64
CA LEU A 473 25.12 -21.44 16.48
C LEU A 473 24.40 -21.86 17.77
N ALA A 474 25.05 -21.67 18.93
CA ALA A 474 24.39 -21.95 20.22
C ALA A 474 23.19 -21.03 20.45
N GLU A 475 23.30 -19.72 20.12
CA GLU A 475 22.17 -18.79 20.16
C GLU A 475 21.05 -19.19 19.18
N MET A 476 21.39 -19.64 17.96
CA MET A 476 20.42 -20.12 16.98
C MET A 476 19.65 -21.35 17.47
N PHE A 477 20.35 -22.30 18.09
CA PHE A 477 19.67 -23.44 18.73
C PHE A 477 18.76 -22.98 19.87
N ALA A 478 19.20 -22.03 20.71
CA ALA A 478 18.39 -21.50 21.79
C ALA A 478 17.09 -20.88 21.28
N VAL A 479 17.17 -20.03 20.24
CA VAL A 479 15.99 -19.39 19.65
C VAL A 479 15.05 -20.41 19.00
N LYS A 480 15.60 -21.36 18.22
CA LYS A 480 14.76 -22.34 17.50
C LYS A 480 14.18 -23.45 18.40
N LEU A 481 14.74 -23.66 19.58
CA LEU A 481 14.24 -24.63 20.56
C LEU A 481 13.36 -23.99 21.64
N ALA A 482 13.26 -22.65 21.71
CA ALA A 482 12.52 -21.95 22.75
C ALA A 482 11.04 -22.38 22.83
N ASP A 483 10.39 -22.58 21.69
CA ASP A 483 8.99 -22.97 21.59
C ASP A 483 8.78 -24.50 21.39
N VAL A 484 9.88 -25.28 21.35
CA VAL A 484 9.81 -26.72 21.15
C VAL A 484 9.92 -27.44 22.48
N PRO A 485 8.95 -28.28 22.88
CA PRO A 485 9.03 -29.04 24.11
C PRO A 485 10.28 -29.96 24.13
N HIS A 486 11.12 -29.82 25.14
CA HIS A 486 12.31 -30.66 25.32
C HIS A 486 12.48 -31.17 26.75
N SER A 487 13.08 -32.32 26.90
CA SER A 487 13.34 -32.93 28.21
C SER A 487 14.72 -32.57 28.74
N GLY A 488 14.77 -31.97 29.95
CA GLY A 488 16.02 -31.62 30.64
C GLY A 488 16.75 -30.38 30.08
N GLU A 489 17.92 -30.11 30.62
CA GLU A 489 18.82 -29.07 30.09
C GLU A 489 19.54 -29.62 28.86
N LEU A 490 19.40 -28.93 27.73
CA LEU A 490 20.13 -29.22 26.50
C LEU A 490 21.53 -28.55 26.54
N ASP A 491 22.59 -29.29 26.24
CA ASP A 491 23.92 -28.70 26.09
C ASP A 491 24.07 -28.07 24.69
N LEU A 492 23.61 -26.81 24.58
CA LEU A 492 23.64 -26.05 23.35
C LEU A 492 25.07 -25.82 22.84
N ALA A 493 26.05 -25.76 23.74
CA ALA A 493 27.46 -25.61 23.36
C ALA A 493 27.99 -26.86 22.64
N SER A 494 27.66 -28.05 23.14
CA SER A 494 27.97 -29.32 22.49
C SER A 494 27.31 -29.45 21.12
N LEU A 495 26.04 -29.10 21.01
CA LEU A 495 25.28 -29.10 19.74
C LEU A 495 25.92 -28.13 18.73
N ALA A 496 26.30 -26.94 19.16
CA ALA A 496 26.96 -25.93 18.32
C ALA A 496 28.34 -26.39 17.78
N VAL A 497 29.10 -27.12 18.59
CA VAL A 497 30.38 -27.70 18.13
C VAL A 497 30.15 -28.73 17.03
N GLN A 498 29.14 -29.61 17.21
CA GLN A 498 28.80 -30.63 16.22
C GLN A 498 28.23 -30.03 14.92
N ALA A 499 27.53 -28.90 15.02
CA ALA A 499 26.92 -28.16 13.88
C ALA A 499 27.88 -27.14 13.24
N SER A 500 29.19 -27.22 13.56
CA SER A 500 30.18 -26.28 13.02
C SER A 500 30.19 -26.26 11.49
N GLY A 501 30.13 -25.06 10.90
CA GLY A 501 30.09 -24.84 9.46
C GLY A 501 28.66 -24.87 8.84
N MET A 502 27.65 -25.12 9.64
CA MET A 502 26.25 -25.09 9.20
C MET A 502 25.67 -23.67 9.22
N THR A 503 24.63 -23.47 8.44
CA THR A 503 23.89 -22.20 8.34
C THR A 503 22.63 -22.19 9.24
N GLY A 504 22.00 -21.03 9.40
CA GLY A 504 20.72 -20.94 10.13
C GLY A 504 19.59 -21.81 9.54
N ALA A 505 19.58 -21.96 8.22
CA ALA A 505 18.63 -22.83 7.54
C ALA A 505 18.86 -24.33 7.86
N ASP A 506 20.14 -24.71 8.01
CA ASP A 506 20.50 -26.10 8.40
C ASP A 506 20.05 -26.38 9.83
N ILE A 507 20.26 -25.43 10.77
CA ILE A 507 19.79 -25.56 12.15
C ILE A 507 18.27 -25.73 12.22
N GLU A 508 17.53 -24.93 11.46
CA GLU A 508 16.08 -25.06 11.37
C GLU A 508 15.63 -26.42 10.81
N ALA A 509 16.32 -26.89 9.78
CA ALA A 509 16.07 -28.22 9.20
C ALA A 509 16.35 -29.35 10.20
N ILE A 510 17.43 -29.23 10.98
CA ILE A 510 17.82 -30.20 12.02
C ILE A 510 16.78 -30.26 13.12
N VAL A 511 16.35 -29.12 13.67
CA VAL A 511 15.33 -29.06 14.72
C VAL A 511 14.02 -29.67 14.21
N ARG A 512 13.59 -29.31 13.01
CA ARG A 512 12.39 -29.89 12.38
C ARG A 512 12.51 -31.40 12.18
N GLN A 513 13.67 -31.89 11.74
CA GLN A 513 13.91 -33.33 11.54
C GLN A 513 13.91 -34.10 12.87
N ALA A 514 14.52 -33.53 13.92
CA ALA A 514 14.48 -34.10 15.25
C ALA A 514 13.04 -34.16 15.81
N SER A 515 12.26 -33.10 15.62
CA SER A 515 10.85 -33.04 16.02
C SER A 515 9.99 -34.10 15.27
N MET A 516 10.20 -34.27 13.97
CA MET A 516 9.51 -35.31 13.20
C MET A 516 9.92 -36.69 13.65
N ALA A 517 11.19 -36.97 13.93
CA ALA A 517 11.64 -38.25 14.43
C ALA A 517 11.07 -38.57 15.83
N CYS A 518 10.90 -37.57 16.69
CA CYS A 518 10.22 -37.69 17.98
C CYS A 518 8.76 -38.13 17.79
N LEU A 519 8.03 -37.46 16.88
CA LEU A 519 6.63 -37.77 16.57
C LEU A 519 6.49 -39.18 15.94
N GLU A 520 7.33 -39.54 14.98
CA GLU A 520 7.34 -40.88 14.37
C GLU A 520 7.61 -41.99 15.39
N GLY A 521 8.56 -41.78 16.30
CA GLY A 521 8.86 -42.72 17.39
C GLY A 521 7.66 -42.92 18.32
N ALA A 522 6.98 -41.87 18.68
CA ALA A 522 5.81 -41.88 19.53
C ALA A 522 4.60 -42.58 18.86
N LEU A 523 4.34 -42.32 17.59
CA LEU A 523 3.27 -42.97 16.81
C LEU A 523 3.54 -44.45 16.57
N SER A 524 4.79 -44.87 16.43
CA SER A 524 5.20 -46.26 16.23
C SER A 524 5.05 -47.13 17.48
N SER A 525 4.96 -46.51 18.66
CA SER A 525 4.82 -47.23 19.95
C SER A 525 3.36 -47.65 20.31
N GLY A 526 2.39 -47.42 19.42
CA GLY A 526 1.06 -48.06 19.50
C GLY A 526 -0.09 -47.21 20.02
N GLY A 527 0.01 -45.90 20.02
CA GLY A 527 -1.09 -44.99 20.35
C GLY A 527 -0.82 -43.57 19.83
N VAL A 528 -1.88 -42.76 19.67
CA VAL A 528 -1.69 -41.32 19.43
C VAL A 528 -1.21 -40.69 20.74
N PRO A 529 0.04 -40.21 20.85
CA PRO A 529 0.54 -39.63 22.09
C PRO A 529 -0.23 -38.36 22.42
N GLU A 530 -0.43 -38.09 23.72
CA GLU A 530 -0.92 -36.77 24.11
C GLU A 530 0.16 -35.71 23.79
N PRO A 531 -0.23 -34.51 23.35
CA PRO A 531 0.74 -33.47 22.94
C PRO A 531 1.81 -33.15 24.01
N ASP A 532 1.44 -33.20 25.29
CA ASP A 532 2.34 -32.93 26.43
C ASP A 532 3.39 -34.02 26.68
N GLN A 533 3.28 -35.18 26.03
CA GLN A 533 4.24 -36.31 26.16
C GLN A 533 5.35 -36.25 25.12
N LEU A 534 5.21 -35.39 24.10
CA LEU A 534 6.21 -35.21 23.05
C LEU A 534 7.31 -34.25 23.52
N MET A 535 8.50 -34.78 23.80
CA MET A 535 9.65 -33.99 24.24
C MET A 535 10.89 -34.38 23.45
N LEU A 536 11.57 -33.36 22.91
CA LEU A 536 12.87 -33.54 22.27
C LEU A 536 13.95 -33.87 23.31
N THR A 537 14.82 -34.83 22.96
CA THR A 537 15.99 -35.14 23.76
C THR A 537 17.27 -34.81 23.01
N GLN A 538 18.34 -34.50 23.73
CA GLN A 538 19.63 -34.16 23.12
C GLN A 538 20.11 -35.23 22.11
N PRO A 539 20.07 -36.56 22.38
CA PRO A 539 20.47 -37.57 21.39
C PRO A 539 19.65 -37.55 20.08
N MET A 540 18.39 -37.12 20.12
CA MET A 540 17.57 -36.99 18.90
C MET A 540 18.09 -35.86 18.01
N ILE A 541 18.48 -34.72 18.61
CA ILE A 541 19.06 -33.59 17.90
C ILE A 541 20.43 -33.97 17.34
N GLU A 542 21.30 -34.62 18.13
CA GLU A 542 22.62 -35.09 17.69
C GLU A 542 22.52 -36.07 16.52
N THR A 543 21.55 -36.99 16.57
CA THR A 543 21.25 -37.92 15.46
C THR A 543 20.81 -37.16 14.21
N ALA A 544 20.00 -36.11 14.36
CA ALA A 544 19.54 -35.28 13.25
C ALA A 544 20.71 -34.48 12.64
N ILE A 545 21.65 -33.96 13.45
CA ILE A 545 22.89 -33.30 12.99
C ILE A 545 23.72 -34.27 12.15
N THR A 546 23.98 -35.49 12.65
CA THR A 546 24.77 -36.51 11.94
C THR A 546 24.12 -36.87 10.60
N ARG A 547 22.79 -37.09 10.58
CA ARG A 547 22.05 -37.38 9.33
C ARG A 547 22.05 -36.22 8.34
N HIS A 548 22.10 -34.97 8.84
CA HIS A 548 22.17 -33.81 7.99
C HIS A 548 23.56 -33.69 7.32
N GLN A 549 24.63 -34.02 8.04
CA GLN A 549 25.99 -34.04 7.53
C GLN A 549 26.23 -35.14 6.49
N GLU A 550 25.58 -36.27 6.60
CA GLU A 550 25.68 -37.42 5.68
C GLU A 550 24.90 -37.21 4.36
N ARG A 551 24.07 -36.16 4.23
CA ARG A 551 23.38 -35.87 2.98
C ARG A 551 24.38 -35.31 1.96
N PRO A 552 24.50 -35.90 0.76
CA PRO A 552 25.28 -35.29 -0.31
C PRO A 552 24.68 -33.92 -0.66
N GLN A 553 25.55 -32.89 -0.67
CA GLN A 553 25.18 -31.51 -1.05
C GLN A 553 24.80 -31.41 -2.51
#